data_c5d407ceb68cd247ffd5845de094ea9d
#
_entry.id   c5d407ceb68cd247ffd5845de094ea9d
#
_cell.length_a   1.000
_cell.length_b   1.000
_cell.length_c   1.000
_cell.angle_alpha   90.00
_cell.angle_beta   90.00
_cell.angle_gamma   90.00
#
_symmetry.space_group_name_H-M   'P 1'
#
loop_
_entity.id
_entity.type
_entity.pdbx_description
1 polymer ?
#
loop_
_entity_poly.entity_id
_entity_poly.type
_entity_poly.pdbx_seq_one_letter_code
_entity_poly.pdbx_strand_id
1 'polypeptide(L)'
;MRFVTVRSPISLIPRSAPLQVDIIEYVNTDRSNHYTLHTGSAECRMDPGGDFDGTPGGTECRSGNGSNNGCGIADFDGTAGAPFNACGGGVVVMLWDETQLSFWRFARDEIPQDIHDSHPNPDSWGTPIARWTDESCDIENAFRDMQSMFH
;
A
#
# COMPACT_ATOMS: atom_id res chain seq x y z
N MET A 1 -2.50 13.04 9.35
CA MET A 1 -1.52 12.54 8.37
C MET A 1 -0.53 11.64 9.08
N ARG A 2 -0.33 10.42 8.61
CA ARG A 2 0.64 9.47 9.17
C ARG A 2 1.53 8.97 8.04
N PHE A 3 2.84 8.94 8.27
CA PHE A 3 3.81 8.33 7.36
C PHE A 3 4.36 7.06 7.98
N VAL A 4 4.39 6.00 7.21
CA VAL A 4 5.03 4.75 7.59
C VAL A 4 6.10 4.44 6.55
N THR A 5 7.34 4.40 6.98
CA THR A 5 8.45 3.94 6.14
C THR A 5 8.72 2.49 6.49
N VAL A 6 8.62 1.61 5.50
CA VAL A 6 8.68 0.18 5.72
C VAL A 6 9.92 -0.42 5.04
N ARG A 7 10.63 -1.31 5.76
CA ARG A 7 11.82 -2.02 5.26
C ARG A 7 11.68 -3.54 5.26
N SER A 8 10.49 -4.05 5.63
CA SER A 8 10.21 -5.49 5.77
C SER A 8 8.73 -5.73 5.44
N PRO A 9 8.33 -6.98 5.13
CA PRO A 9 6.92 -7.32 4.99
C PRO A 9 6.11 -6.78 6.18
N ILE A 10 5.12 -5.97 5.89
CA ILE A 10 4.26 -5.35 6.91
C ILE A 10 2.83 -5.33 6.40
N SER A 11 1.91 -5.73 7.27
CA SER A 11 0.49 -5.48 7.15
C SER A 11 -0.01 -4.65 8.33
N LEU A 12 -1.02 -3.84 8.11
CA LEU A 12 -1.76 -3.17 9.17
C LEU A 12 -3.06 -3.94 9.43
N ILE A 13 -3.27 -4.43 10.66
CA ILE A 13 -4.42 -5.23 11.03
C ILE A 13 -5.06 -4.63 12.30
N PRO A 14 -6.39 -4.52 12.40
CA PRO A 14 -7.06 -4.12 13.61
C PRO A 14 -7.17 -5.29 14.60
N ARG A 15 -7.42 -4.99 15.86
CA ARG A 15 -7.55 -6.00 16.93
C ARG A 15 -8.78 -6.92 16.80
N SER A 16 -9.77 -6.61 15.93
CA SER A 16 -11.08 -7.26 15.98
C SER A 16 -11.83 -7.46 14.67
N ALA A 17 -11.27 -7.22 13.49
CA ALA A 17 -12.00 -7.37 12.21
C ALA A 17 -11.09 -7.83 11.06
N PRO A 18 -11.63 -8.35 9.95
CA PRO A 18 -10.87 -8.71 8.75
C PRO A 18 -10.50 -7.46 7.93
N LEU A 19 -9.89 -6.48 8.60
CA LEU A 19 -9.37 -5.26 7.97
C LEU A 19 -7.87 -5.40 7.88
N GLN A 20 -7.31 -5.15 6.69
CA GLN A 20 -5.88 -5.26 6.47
C GLN A 20 -5.43 -4.28 5.41
N VAL A 21 -4.26 -3.71 5.59
CA VAL A 21 -3.55 -2.95 4.57
C VAL A 21 -2.20 -3.63 4.38
N ASP A 22 -2.03 -4.29 3.24
CA ASP A 22 -0.78 -4.93 2.88
C ASP A 22 0.12 -3.93 2.18
N ILE A 23 1.25 -3.67 2.79
CA ILE A 23 2.20 -2.63 2.35
C ILE A 23 3.34 -3.29 1.55
N ILE A 24 3.80 -4.44 1.99
CA ILE A 24 4.76 -5.27 1.28
C ILE A 24 4.21 -6.68 1.27
N GLU A 25 3.74 -7.11 0.11
CA GLU A 25 3.20 -8.44 -0.10
C GLU A 25 3.73 -9.04 -1.40
N TYR A 26 4.33 -10.20 -1.32
CA TYR A 26 4.70 -11.02 -2.47
C TYR A 26 4.82 -12.49 -2.04
N VAL A 27 4.63 -13.41 -2.97
CA VAL A 27 4.58 -14.85 -2.67
C VAL A 27 5.62 -15.60 -3.50
N ASN A 28 6.42 -16.45 -2.83
CA ASN A 28 7.40 -17.34 -3.45
C ASN A 28 8.41 -16.62 -4.36
N THR A 29 8.25 -16.79 -5.68
CA THR A 29 9.13 -16.23 -6.71
C THR A 29 8.59 -14.97 -7.36
N ASP A 30 7.55 -14.38 -6.81
CA ASP A 30 7.01 -13.13 -7.32
C ASP A 30 8.08 -12.04 -7.28
N ARG A 31 8.05 -11.22 -8.31
CA ARG A 31 9.05 -10.17 -8.54
C ARG A 31 8.48 -8.78 -8.35
N SER A 32 7.17 -8.67 -8.19
CA SER A 32 6.44 -7.42 -7.98
C SER A 32 5.85 -7.37 -6.59
N ASN A 33 5.94 -6.22 -5.93
CA ASN A 33 5.20 -5.97 -4.71
C ASN A 33 3.71 -5.75 -5.01
N HIS A 34 2.85 -6.12 -4.09
CA HIS A 34 1.42 -5.85 -4.14
C HIS A 34 1.03 -4.98 -2.95
N TYR A 35 0.23 -3.97 -3.21
CA TYR A 35 -0.45 -3.17 -2.20
C TYR A 35 -1.91 -3.57 -2.21
N THR A 36 -2.43 -4.06 -1.09
CA THR A 36 -3.78 -4.61 -1.06
C THR A 36 -4.55 -4.06 0.13
N LEU A 37 -5.79 -3.66 -0.11
CA LEU A 37 -6.73 -3.32 0.94
C LEU A 37 -7.76 -4.44 1.13
N HIS A 38 -7.96 -4.83 2.38
CA HIS A 38 -9.02 -5.73 2.80
C HIS A 38 -9.93 -5.01 3.77
N THR A 39 -11.21 -4.92 3.46
CA THR A 39 -12.20 -4.24 4.32
C THR A 39 -13.32 -5.18 4.73
N GLY A 40 -13.96 -4.87 5.86
CA GLY A 40 -15.21 -5.51 6.28
C GLY A 40 -16.45 -4.91 5.61
N SER A 41 -16.31 -3.74 4.98
CA SER A 41 -17.39 -3.00 4.34
C SER A 41 -17.44 -3.21 2.84
N ALA A 42 -18.63 -3.31 2.29
CA ALA A 42 -18.86 -3.39 0.84
C ALA A 42 -18.72 -2.03 0.13
N GLU A 43 -18.58 -0.95 0.88
CA GLU A 43 -18.56 0.41 0.34
C GLU A 43 -17.16 0.89 -0.03
N CYS A 44 -16.12 0.11 0.28
CA CYS A 44 -14.76 0.42 -0.11
C CYS A 44 -14.42 -0.31 -1.41
N ARG A 45 -14.08 0.45 -2.44
CA ARG A 45 -13.70 -0.05 -3.76
C ARG A 45 -12.44 0.66 -4.25
N MET A 46 -11.69 -0.01 -5.09
CA MET A 46 -10.58 0.60 -5.82
C MET A 46 -11.11 1.14 -7.15
N ASP A 47 -10.77 2.38 -7.47
CA ASP A 47 -11.02 2.96 -8.80
C ASP A 47 -9.85 2.58 -9.74
N PRO A 48 -10.08 1.72 -10.74
CA PRO A 48 -9.01 1.31 -11.66
C PRO A 48 -8.55 2.43 -12.62
N GLY A 49 -9.28 3.54 -12.69
CA GLY A 49 -8.91 4.74 -13.46
C GLY A 49 -8.30 5.85 -12.60
N GLY A 50 -8.02 5.57 -11.32
CA GLY A 50 -7.43 6.53 -10.40
C GLY A 50 -6.01 6.97 -10.81
N ASP A 51 -5.55 8.04 -10.16
CA ASP A 51 -4.22 8.61 -10.41
C ASP A 51 -3.13 7.82 -9.65
N PHE A 52 -2.63 6.75 -10.28
CA PHE A 52 -1.53 5.91 -9.80
C PHE A 52 -0.85 5.17 -10.98
N ASP A 53 0.42 4.78 -10.81
CA ASP A 53 1.24 4.18 -11.87
C ASP A 53 1.20 2.65 -11.91
N GLY A 54 0.78 1.99 -10.82
CA GLY A 54 0.75 0.54 -10.70
C GLY A 54 -0.33 -0.11 -11.57
N THR A 55 -0.34 -1.43 -11.60
CA THR A 55 -1.34 -2.21 -12.35
C THR A 55 -2.51 -2.59 -11.44
N PRO A 56 -3.73 -2.09 -11.70
CA PRO A 56 -4.90 -2.44 -10.90
C PRO A 56 -5.29 -3.90 -11.07
N GLY A 57 -5.63 -4.53 -9.95
CA GLY A 57 -6.21 -5.89 -9.88
C GLY A 57 -7.72 -5.85 -9.66
N GLY A 58 -8.20 -6.58 -8.65
CA GLY A 58 -9.61 -6.57 -8.28
C GLY A 58 -10.06 -5.23 -7.68
N THR A 59 -11.29 -4.80 -7.98
CA THR A 59 -11.84 -3.53 -7.50
C THR A 59 -12.61 -3.65 -6.19
N GLU A 60 -12.99 -4.84 -5.76
CA GLU A 60 -13.76 -5.09 -4.56
C GLU A 60 -12.82 -5.29 -3.37
N CYS A 61 -12.78 -4.33 -2.44
CA CYS A 61 -11.91 -4.40 -1.26
C CYS A 61 -12.48 -5.26 -0.13
N ARG A 62 -13.75 -5.60 -0.19
CA ARG A 62 -14.40 -6.38 0.85
C ARG A 62 -13.87 -7.80 0.92
N SER A 63 -13.39 -8.18 2.08
CA SER A 63 -13.00 -9.55 2.44
C SER A 63 -14.06 -10.20 3.33
N GLY A 64 -14.20 -11.53 3.19
CA GLY A 64 -15.22 -12.33 3.87
C GLY A 64 -16.16 -13.02 2.89
N ASN A 65 -17.13 -13.78 3.39
CA ASN A 65 -18.09 -14.55 2.57
C ASN A 65 -17.43 -15.48 1.52
N GLY A 66 -16.27 -16.05 1.86
CA GLY A 66 -15.54 -16.96 1.00
C GLY A 66 -14.53 -16.31 0.04
N SER A 67 -14.37 -15.01 0.05
CA SER A 67 -13.31 -14.29 -0.66
C SER A 67 -12.43 -13.50 0.29
N ASN A 68 -11.11 -13.58 0.07
CA ASN A 68 -10.12 -12.78 0.79
C ASN A 68 -9.14 -12.10 -0.18
N ASN A 69 -9.59 -11.80 -1.39
CA ASN A 69 -8.70 -11.24 -2.40
C ASN A 69 -8.38 -9.76 -2.15
N GLY A 70 -9.32 -9.03 -1.53
CA GLY A 70 -9.17 -7.59 -1.39
C GLY A 70 -9.15 -6.85 -2.73
N CYS A 71 -8.78 -5.60 -2.71
CA CYS A 71 -8.53 -4.80 -3.90
C CYS A 71 -7.05 -4.39 -3.95
N GLY A 72 -6.31 -4.99 -4.87
CA GLY A 72 -4.87 -4.84 -4.96
C GLY A 72 -4.41 -4.02 -6.15
N ILE A 73 -3.26 -3.37 -6.01
CA ILE A 73 -2.51 -2.72 -7.09
C ILE A 73 -1.10 -3.30 -7.07
N ALA A 74 -0.68 -3.87 -8.21
CA ALA A 74 0.65 -4.43 -8.36
C ALA A 74 1.66 -3.34 -8.73
N ASP A 75 2.83 -3.38 -8.11
CA ASP A 75 4.00 -2.59 -8.50
C ASP A 75 4.66 -3.19 -9.77
N PHE A 76 5.67 -2.54 -10.30
CA PHE A 76 6.42 -2.99 -11.46
C PHE A 76 7.26 -4.25 -11.17
N ASP A 77 7.73 -4.91 -12.23
CA ASP A 77 8.67 -6.02 -12.10
C ASP A 77 9.99 -5.57 -11.42
N GLY A 78 10.54 -6.43 -10.59
CA GLY A 78 11.79 -6.16 -9.87
C GLY A 78 11.62 -5.43 -8.53
N THR A 79 10.40 -5.21 -8.07
CA THR A 79 10.11 -4.45 -6.85
C THR A 79 9.94 -5.31 -5.59
N ALA A 80 10.06 -6.63 -5.73
CA ALA A 80 9.99 -7.59 -4.62
C ALA A 80 11.05 -8.70 -4.74
N GLY A 81 11.29 -9.37 -3.63
CA GLY A 81 12.13 -10.57 -3.56
C GLY A 81 13.58 -10.36 -3.98
N ALA A 82 14.13 -11.36 -4.63
CA ALA A 82 15.54 -11.40 -5.01
C ALA A 82 15.97 -10.24 -5.96
N PRO A 83 15.19 -9.84 -6.98
CA PRO A 83 15.55 -8.72 -7.83
C PRO A 83 15.66 -7.40 -7.07
N PHE A 84 14.70 -7.11 -6.20
CA PHE A 84 14.73 -5.90 -5.37
C PHE A 84 15.92 -5.88 -4.43
N ASN A 85 16.23 -7.00 -3.81
CA ASN A 85 17.40 -7.12 -2.94
C ASN A 85 18.72 -6.98 -3.70
N ALA A 86 18.81 -7.51 -4.93
CA ALA A 86 20.00 -7.40 -5.75
C ALA A 86 20.34 -5.96 -6.15
N CYS A 87 19.34 -5.09 -6.27
CA CYS A 87 19.49 -3.65 -6.49
C CYS A 87 19.74 -2.85 -5.19
N GLY A 88 19.99 -3.52 -4.05
CA GLY A 88 20.21 -2.85 -2.77
C GLY A 88 18.93 -2.54 -1.99
N GLY A 89 17.79 -2.99 -2.46
CA GLY A 89 16.48 -2.73 -1.84
C GLY A 89 16.04 -1.28 -1.96
N GLY A 90 15.27 -0.80 -1.00
CA GLY A 90 14.74 0.56 -1.02
C GLY A 90 13.84 0.85 0.17
N VAL A 91 12.90 1.75 -0.02
CA VAL A 91 11.86 2.06 0.95
C VAL A 91 10.50 2.09 0.27
N VAL A 92 9.49 1.65 1.00
CA VAL A 92 8.08 1.91 0.68
C VAL A 92 7.56 2.94 1.67
N VAL A 93 6.90 3.95 1.19
CA VAL A 93 6.31 5.01 2.00
C VAL A 93 4.81 5.01 1.79
N MET A 94 4.07 5.03 2.88
CA MET A 94 2.62 5.17 2.88
C MET A 94 2.23 6.54 3.43
N LEU A 95 1.45 7.28 2.66
CA LEU A 95 0.66 8.40 3.16
C LEU A 95 -0.73 7.87 3.51
N TRP A 96 -1.13 8.10 4.73
CA TRP A 96 -2.47 7.80 5.21
C TRP A 96 -3.06 9.01 5.91
N ASP A 97 -4.15 9.50 5.39
CA ASP A 97 -4.98 10.52 6.02
C ASP A 97 -6.48 10.17 5.86
N GLU A 98 -7.35 11.11 6.17
CA GLU A 98 -8.79 10.92 6.12
C GLU A 98 -9.33 10.73 4.69
N THR A 99 -8.57 11.19 3.70
CA THR A 99 -9.01 11.26 2.30
C THR A 99 -8.33 10.22 1.40
N GLN A 100 -7.20 9.64 1.83
CA GLN A 100 -6.44 8.74 0.97
C GLN A 100 -5.52 7.77 1.71
N LEU A 101 -5.26 6.66 1.04
CA LEU A 101 -4.12 5.77 1.25
C LEU A 101 -3.30 5.77 -0.03
N SER A 102 -2.06 6.25 0.02
CA SER A 102 -1.18 6.33 -1.15
C SER A 102 0.19 5.76 -0.84
N PHE A 103 0.78 5.09 -1.83
CA PHE A 103 2.05 4.37 -1.66
C PHE A 103 3.04 4.80 -2.73
N TRP A 104 4.27 5.08 -2.30
CA TRP A 104 5.44 5.29 -3.14
C TRP A 104 6.51 4.28 -2.78
N ARG A 105 7.28 3.89 -3.77
CA ARG A 105 8.48 3.07 -3.59
C ARG A 105 9.68 3.79 -4.19
N PHE A 106 10.75 3.84 -3.44
CA PHE A 106 12.00 4.43 -3.89
C PHE A 106 13.11 3.37 -3.80
N ALA A 107 13.90 3.21 -4.86
CA ALA A 107 15.12 2.44 -4.80
C ALA A 107 16.12 3.08 -3.81
N ARG A 108 17.11 2.32 -3.37
CA ARG A 108 18.03 2.75 -2.30
C ARG A 108 18.73 4.08 -2.59
N ASP A 109 19.09 4.30 -3.84
CA ASP A 109 19.80 5.48 -4.34
C ASP A 109 18.86 6.59 -4.84
N GLU A 110 17.55 6.33 -4.84
CA GLU A 110 16.52 7.28 -5.28
C GLU A 110 15.65 7.82 -4.13
N ILE A 111 15.98 7.47 -2.89
CA ILE A 111 15.20 7.92 -1.71
C ILE A 111 15.25 9.46 -1.64
N PRO A 112 14.11 10.17 -1.70
CA PRO A 112 14.07 11.62 -1.58
C PRO A 112 14.76 12.15 -0.32
N GLN A 113 15.45 13.27 -0.46
CA GLN A 113 16.20 13.86 0.65
C GLN A 113 15.29 14.28 1.83
N ASP A 114 14.07 14.71 1.53
CA ASP A 114 13.08 15.09 2.55
C ASP A 114 12.69 13.92 3.47
N ILE A 115 12.73 12.68 2.96
CA ILE A 115 12.57 11.47 3.79
C ILE A 115 13.78 11.28 4.72
N HIS A 116 15.00 11.49 4.22
CA HIS A 116 16.21 11.43 5.04
C HIS A 116 16.20 12.50 6.14
N ASP A 117 15.71 13.68 5.80
CA ASP A 117 15.62 14.83 6.72
C ASP A 117 14.45 14.72 7.69
N SER A 118 13.62 13.66 7.59
CA SER A 118 12.43 13.46 8.41
C SER A 118 11.35 14.54 8.23
N HIS A 119 11.31 15.16 7.06
CA HIS A 119 10.32 16.18 6.67
C HIS A 119 9.67 15.82 5.33
N PRO A 120 9.00 14.64 5.24
CA PRO A 120 8.47 14.12 3.99
C PRO A 120 7.46 15.08 3.36
N ASN A 121 7.62 15.31 2.04
CA ASN A 121 6.73 16.14 1.23
C ASN A 121 6.21 15.34 0.02
N PRO A 122 5.12 14.56 0.17
CA PRO A 122 4.58 13.71 -0.89
C PRO A 122 4.23 14.44 -2.19
N ASP A 123 3.90 15.73 -2.12
CA ASP A 123 3.58 16.54 -3.30
C ASP A 123 4.77 16.67 -4.28
N SER A 124 5.98 16.41 -3.79
CA SER A 124 7.20 16.46 -4.60
C SER A 124 7.62 15.10 -5.18
N TRP A 125 6.93 13.99 -4.83
CA TRP A 125 7.36 12.63 -5.19
C TRP A 125 6.74 12.10 -6.48
N GLY A 126 5.87 12.89 -7.13
CA GLY A 126 5.14 12.47 -8.33
C GLY A 126 3.98 11.53 -8.04
N THR A 127 3.50 10.87 -9.09
CA THR A 127 2.37 9.94 -9.01
C THR A 127 2.72 8.75 -8.11
N PRO A 128 1.85 8.37 -7.16
CA PRO A 128 2.06 7.18 -6.34
C PRO A 128 1.95 5.90 -7.16
N ILE A 129 2.57 4.81 -6.70
CA ILE A 129 2.39 3.49 -7.30
C ILE A 129 0.99 2.95 -7.07
N ALA A 130 0.43 3.20 -5.89
CA ALA A 130 -0.93 2.78 -5.54
C ALA A 130 -1.63 3.87 -4.75
N ARG A 131 -2.93 4.06 -5.03
CA ARG A 131 -3.77 5.05 -4.36
C ARG A 131 -5.21 4.57 -4.24
N TRP A 132 -5.80 4.80 -3.08
CA TRP A 132 -7.24 4.72 -2.80
C TRP A 132 -7.69 6.03 -2.19
N THR A 133 -8.83 6.54 -2.62
CA THR A 133 -9.37 7.84 -2.18
C THR A 133 -10.73 7.68 -1.52
N ASP A 134 -11.14 8.68 -0.75
CA ASP A 134 -12.44 8.74 -0.10
C ASP A 134 -13.62 8.82 -1.09
N GLU A 135 -13.37 9.14 -2.35
CA GLU A 135 -14.38 9.11 -3.41
C GLU A 135 -14.94 7.69 -3.66
N SER A 136 -14.15 6.66 -3.41
CA SER A 136 -14.53 5.26 -3.66
C SER A 136 -14.39 4.34 -2.45
N CYS A 137 -13.78 4.82 -1.37
CA CYS A 137 -13.55 4.06 -0.14
C CYS A 137 -13.53 5.01 1.07
N ASP A 138 -14.50 4.94 1.94
CA ASP A 138 -14.50 5.69 3.20
C ASP A 138 -13.30 5.30 4.08
N ILE A 139 -12.15 5.90 3.79
CA ILE A 139 -10.86 5.57 4.40
C ILE A 139 -10.90 5.74 5.91
N GLU A 140 -11.49 6.83 6.39
CA GLU A 140 -11.56 7.15 7.81
C GLU A 140 -12.32 6.06 8.59
N ASN A 141 -13.44 5.61 8.06
CA ASN A 141 -14.27 4.62 8.73
C ASN A 141 -13.82 3.18 8.46
N ALA A 142 -13.25 2.90 7.29
CA ALA A 142 -12.80 1.57 6.92
C ALA A 142 -11.56 1.10 7.70
N PHE A 143 -10.65 2.02 8.08
CA PHE A 143 -9.34 1.65 8.65
C PHE A 143 -9.07 2.31 9.99
N ARG A 144 -9.93 2.00 10.98
CA ARG A 144 -9.76 2.47 12.37
C ARG A 144 -8.94 1.50 13.21
N ASP A 145 -8.21 2.03 14.19
CA ASP A 145 -7.52 1.26 15.22
C ASP A 145 -6.52 0.21 14.69
N MET A 146 -5.88 0.52 13.55
CA MET A 146 -4.92 -0.36 12.89
C MET A 146 -3.60 -0.46 13.67
N GLN A 147 -2.99 -1.64 13.64
CA GLN A 147 -1.67 -1.92 14.21
C GLN A 147 -0.74 -2.51 13.15
N SER A 148 0.55 -2.14 13.22
CA SER A 148 1.57 -2.74 12.36
C SER A 148 1.86 -4.17 12.78
N MET A 149 1.84 -5.09 11.83
CA MET A 149 2.27 -6.47 11.98
C MET A 149 3.41 -6.79 11.02
N PHE A 150 4.42 -7.52 11.52
CA PHE A 150 5.54 -8.04 10.72
C PHE A 150 5.37 -9.55 10.61
N HIS A 151 5.48 -10.09 9.41
CA HIS A 151 5.39 -11.52 9.13
C HIS A 151 6.73 -12.06 8.68
#